data_1a7407da33e428269f65895bde20a86b
#
_entry.id   1a7407da33e428269f65895bde20a86b
#
_cell.length_a   1.000
_cell.length_b   1.000
_cell.length_c   1.000
_cell.angle_alpha   90.00
_cell.angle_beta   90.00
_cell.angle_gamma   90.00
#
_symmetry.space_group_name_H-M   'P 1'
#
loop_
_entity.id
_entity.type
_entity.pdbx_description
1 polymer ?
#
loop_
_entity_poly.entity_id
_entity_poly.type
_entity_poly.pdbx_seq_one_letter_code
_entity_poly.pdbx_strand_id
1 'polypeptide(L)'
;MLMKYKLLFILILVPSLCASTKLIILGSGTPNPDPNRTGSAYAIVVNETPYLFDFGPGVISSAASLSREWGGAFESMAVENLKHAFLTHIHSDHSAGLTDLLLTPWVMGREEKLKLFGPSGLKRMAENILEAYQEDIDYRINGTQPANKTGFKFEFGELYEGVVFKDKNIKVEAFLVPHGSFEDAYGFRITSQDKVIVLSGDTGPSKKIEGYANGADILVHEVYSNSGFLKKTKDWQVYHKQHHTSTFEVGELAEKAKPKLLVLSHILFWGSSPEDIASEIKTRFTGDFVVAEDLMVID
;
A
#
# COMPACT_ATOMS: atom_id res chain seq x y z
N MET A 1 -35.76 7.42 62.47
CA MET A 1 -34.93 6.33 61.93
C MET A 1 -34.55 6.73 60.49
N LEU A 2 -33.40 7.41 60.34
CA LEU A 2 -32.94 7.89 59.02
C LEU A 2 -32.12 6.78 58.33
N MET A 3 -32.63 6.31 57.22
CA MET A 3 -31.97 5.33 56.37
C MET A 3 -30.94 6.05 55.46
N LYS A 4 -29.63 5.83 55.70
CA LYS A 4 -28.54 6.36 54.87
C LYS A 4 -28.38 5.48 53.63
N TYR A 5 -28.74 5.97 52.47
CA TYR A 5 -28.40 5.33 51.18
C TYR A 5 -26.93 5.59 50.89
N LYS A 6 -26.13 4.51 50.81
CA LYS A 6 -24.77 4.55 50.26
C LYS A 6 -24.86 4.45 48.73
N LEU A 7 -24.54 5.55 48.05
CA LEU A 7 -24.36 5.54 46.62
C LEU A 7 -23.06 4.79 46.26
N LEU A 8 -23.20 3.63 45.64
CA LEU A 8 -22.08 2.84 45.14
C LEU A 8 -21.71 3.39 43.74
N PHE A 9 -20.59 4.11 43.64
CA PHE A 9 -20.02 4.50 42.36
C PHE A 9 -19.33 3.28 41.75
N ILE A 10 -19.95 2.66 40.72
CA ILE A 10 -19.30 1.65 39.90
C ILE A 10 -18.44 2.40 38.87
N LEU A 11 -17.13 2.39 39.10
CA LEU A 11 -16.15 2.85 38.11
C LEU A 11 -16.11 1.83 37.00
N ILE A 12 -16.80 2.10 35.88
CA ILE A 12 -16.70 1.29 34.67
C ILE A 12 -15.35 1.62 34.06
N LEU A 13 -14.34 0.75 34.27
CA LEU A 13 -13.13 0.77 33.48
C LEU A 13 -13.50 0.40 32.03
N VAL A 14 -13.64 1.38 31.17
CA VAL A 14 -13.69 1.19 29.73
C VAL A 14 -12.26 0.78 29.32
N PRO A 15 -12.03 -0.44 28.81
CA PRO A 15 -10.72 -0.78 28.31
C PRO A 15 -10.38 0.23 27.21
N SER A 16 -9.27 0.94 27.37
CA SER A 16 -8.72 1.77 26.30
C SER A 16 -8.38 0.81 25.17
N LEU A 17 -9.17 0.81 24.08
CA LEU A 17 -8.76 0.15 22.84
C LEU A 17 -7.48 0.87 22.40
N CYS A 18 -6.32 0.26 22.67
CA CYS A 18 -5.09 0.70 22.04
C CYS A 18 -5.30 0.64 20.53
N ALA A 19 -5.03 1.74 19.85
CA ALA A 19 -5.01 1.75 18.39
C ALA A 19 -4.07 0.63 17.91
N SER A 20 -4.53 -0.14 16.94
CA SER A 20 -3.75 -1.22 16.34
C SER A 20 -3.58 -0.92 14.86
N THR A 21 -2.34 -0.60 14.49
CA THR A 21 -1.97 -0.38 13.09
C THR A 21 -1.08 -1.51 12.60
N LYS A 22 -1.46 -2.13 11.48
CA LYS A 22 -0.70 -3.18 10.81
C LYS A 22 -0.38 -2.78 9.40
N LEU A 23 0.83 -3.10 8.95
CA LEU A 23 1.19 -3.09 7.54
C LEU A 23 1.10 -4.50 6.98
N ILE A 24 0.38 -4.68 5.89
CA ILE A 24 0.24 -5.96 5.18
C ILE A 24 0.79 -5.77 3.76
N ILE A 25 1.72 -6.62 3.39
CA ILE A 25 2.25 -6.68 2.02
C ILE A 25 1.31 -7.58 1.20
N LEU A 26 0.44 -7.01 0.40
CA LEU A 26 -0.46 -7.79 -0.46
C LEU A 26 0.22 -8.27 -1.72
N GLY A 27 1.21 -7.50 -2.22
CA GLY A 27 2.03 -7.84 -3.34
C GLY A 27 3.37 -7.13 -3.26
N SER A 28 4.44 -7.88 -3.43
CA SER A 28 5.84 -7.42 -3.35
C SER A 28 6.56 -7.46 -4.71
N GLY A 29 5.81 -7.78 -5.79
CA GLY A 29 6.32 -7.96 -7.14
C GLY A 29 6.57 -6.65 -7.87
N THR A 30 7.12 -6.79 -9.08
CA THR A 30 7.54 -5.75 -10.01
C THR A 30 6.92 -6.06 -11.38
N PRO A 31 7.19 -5.31 -12.47
CA PRO A 31 6.71 -5.69 -13.80
C PRO A 31 7.19 -7.07 -14.28
N ASN A 32 8.19 -7.68 -13.63
CA ASN A 32 8.62 -9.03 -13.96
C ASN A 32 7.58 -10.04 -13.42
N PRO A 33 7.06 -10.94 -14.26
CA PRO A 33 6.01 -11.87 -13.87
C PRO A 33 6.56 -13.03 -13.03
N ASP A 34 6.85 -12.75 -11.75
CA ASP A 34 7.23 -13.80 -10.79
C ASP A 34 5.93 -14.46 -10.26
N PRO A 35 5.77 -15.78 -10.42
CA PRO A 35 4.55 -16.47 -9.98
C PRO A 35 4.36 -16.47 -8.44
N ASN A 36 5.39 -16.17 -7.68
CA ASN A 36 5.35 -16.11 -6.21
C ASN A 36 5.19 -14.69 -5.67
N ARG A 37 5.10 -13.67 -6.53
CA ARG A 37 5.01 -12.25 -6.15
C ARG A 37 4.00 -11.54 -7.02
N THR A 38 2.88 -11.17 -6.44
CA THR A 38 1.85 -10.36 -7.11
C THR A 38 2.32 -8.91 -7.27
N GLY A 39 1.66 -8.15 -8.13
CA GLY A 39 2.00 -6.74 -8.37
C GLY A 39 1.98 -5.91 -7.09
N SER A 40 2.72 -4.82 -7.09
CA SER A 40 2.90 -3.94 -5.91
C SER A 40 1.56 -3.53 -5.29
N ALA A 41 1.34 -3.90 -4.03
CA ALA A 41 0.14 -3.54 -3.28
C ALA A 41 0.36 -3.69 -1.77
N TYR A 42 -0.11 -2.71 -1.00
CA TYR A 42 0.00 -2.69 0.46
C TYR A 42 -1.35 -2.38 1.08
N ALA A 43 -1.67 -3.00 2.21
CA ALA A 43 -2.79 -2.58 3.05
C ALA A 43 -2.25 -2.08 4.40
N ILE A 44 -2.68 -0.88 4.80
CA ILE A 44 -2.50 -0.39 6.16
C ILE A 44 -3.84 -0.51 6.86
N VAL A 45 -3.91 -1.41 7.84
CA VAL A 45 -5.14 -1.68 8.60
C VAL A 45 -5.04 -0.94 9.92
N VAL A 46 -6.00 -0.04 10.17
CA VAL A 46 -6.07 0.73 11.42
C VAL A 46 -7.46 0.57 12.03
N ASN A 47 -7.52 0.04 13.24
CA ASN A 47 -8.80 -0.22 13.91
C ASN A 47 -9.81 -0.93 12.99
N GLU A 48 -9.38 -2.04 12.39
CA GLU A 48 -10.15 -2.87 11.45
C GLU A 48 -10.61 -2.13 10.17
N THR A 49 -10.01 -1.00 9.83
CA THR A 49 -10.28 -0.29 8.58
C THR A 49 -9.07 -0.43 7.65
N PRO A 50 -9.20 -1.07 6.48
CA PRO A 50 -8.11 -1.20 5.50
C PRO A 50 -8.02 0.04 4.60
N TYR A 51 -6.79 0.45 4.33
CA TYR A 51 -6.41 1.49 3.39
C TYR A 51 -5.39 0.89 2.43
N LEU A 52 -5.73 0.81 1.14
CA LEU A 52 -4.84 0.26 0.11
C LEU A 52 -3.89 1.33 -0.41
N PHE A 53 -2.64 0.96 -0.59
CA PHE A 53 -1.61 1.74 -1.28
C PHE A 53 -1.05 0.88 -2.40
N ASP A 54 -1.21 1.36 -3.62
CA ASP A 54 -1.10 0.61 -4.86
C ASP A 54 -2.06 -0.59 -4.94
N PHE A 55 -2.35 -0.99 -6.15
CA PHE A 55 -3.26 -2.08 -6.46
C PHE A 55 -2.80 -2.78 -7.75
N GLY A 56 -1.60 -3.33 -7.70
CA GLY A 56 -1.06 -4.17 -8.77
C GLY A 56 -1.89 -5.42 -9.02
N PRO A 57 -1.59 -6.16 -10.10
CA PRO A 57 -2.28 -7.41 -10.43
C PRO A 57 -2.27 -8.38 -9.24
N GLY A 58 -3.44 -8.96 -8.91
CA GLY A 58 -3.59 -9.93 -7.83
C GLY A 58 -4.02 -9.36 -6.48
N VAL A 59 -4.09 -8.03 -6.32
CA VAL A 59 -4.42 -7.35 -5.05
C VAL A 59 -5.68 -7.90 -4.36
N ILE A 60 -6.74 -8.17 -5.11
CA ILE A 60 -8.02 -8.66 -4.56
C ILE A 60 -7.89 -10.11 -4.08
N SER A 61 -7.24 -10.97 -4.85
CA SER A 61 -6.99 -12.36 -4.43
C SER A 61 -6.10 -12.44 -3.20
N SER A 62 -5.08 -11.57 -3.12
CA SER A 62 -4.21 -11.47 -1.94
C SER A 62 -4.98 -10.98 -0.71
N ALA A 63 -5.84 -9.96 -0.85
CA ALA A 63 -6.69 -9.49 0.23
C ALA A 63 -7.67 -10.56 0.70
N ALA A 64 -8.35 -11.22 -0.24
CA ALA A 64 -9.29 -12.31 0.04
C ALA A 64 -8.62 -13.44 0.83
N SER A 65 -7.41 -13.88 0.45
CA SER A 65 -6.70 -14.97 1.14
C SER A 65 -6.40 -14.68 2.61
N LEU A 66 -6.36 -13.41 2.99
CA LEU A 66 -6.17 -12.97 4.37
C LEU A 66 -7.48 -12.80 5.14
N SER A 67 -8.63 -12.78 4.45
CA SER A 67 -9.93 -12.63 5.07
C SER A 67 -10.39 -13.92 5.77
N ARG A 68 -11.19 -13.77 6.83
CA ARG A 68 -11.77 -14.91 7.54
C ARG A 68 -12.67 -15.76 6.65
N GLU A 69 -13.34 -15.16 5.70
CA GLU A 69 -14.22 -15.84 4.76
C GLU A 69 -13.48 -16.95 3.98
N TRP A 70 -12.20 -16.72 3.67
CA TRP A 70 -11.35 -17.66 2.95
C TRP A 70 -10.31 -18.35 3.84
N GLY A 71 -10.51 -18.32 5.16
CA GLY A 71 -9.66 -19.03 6.12
C GLY A 71 -8.47 -18.21 6.65
N GLY A 72 -8.36 -16.94 6.28
CA GLY A 72 -7.37 -16.01 6.82
C GLY A 72 -7.70 -15.52 8.23
N ALA A 73 -6.87 -14.63 8.77
CA ALA A 73 -6.97 -14.16 10.14
C ALA A 73 -7.75 -12.84 10.31
N PHE A 74 -7.99 -12.08 9.23
CA PHE A 74 -8.45 -10.69 9.29
C PHE A 74 -9.88 -10.52 8.76
N GLU A 75 -10.82 -10.17 9.61
CA GLU A 75 -12.19 -9.80 9.21
C GLU A 75 -12.18 -8.54 8.32
N SER A 76 -11.31 -7.60 8.64
CA SER A 76 -11.15 -6.33 7.90
C SER A 76 -10.72 -6.52 6.45
N MET A 77 -10.08 -7.65 6.11
CA MET A 77 -9.61 -7.92 4.74
C MET A 77 -10.67 -8.59 3.86
N ALA A 78 -11.92 -8.77 4.33
CA ALA A 78 -13.03 -9.08 3.46
C ALA A 78 -13.13 -8.03 2.34
N VAL A 79 -13.23 -8.48 1.08
CA VAL A 79 -12.98 -7.58 -0.07
C VAL A 79 -13.97 -6.44 -0.18
N GLU A 80 -15.21 -6.59 0.30
CA GLU A 80 -16.22 -5.52 0.39
C GLU A 80 -15.83 -4.39 1.34
N ASN A 81 -14.85 -4.61 2.23
CA ASN A 81 -14.32 -3.59 3.14
C ASN A 81 -13.24 -2.70 2.49
N LEU A 82 -12.79 -3.03 1.28
CA LEU A 82 -11.81 -2.25 0.55
C LEU A 82 -12.46 -1.00 -0.05
N LYS A 83 -12.45 0.09 0.72
CA LYS A 83 -13.17 1.35 0.41
C LYS A 83 -12.27 2.55 0.18
N HIS A 84 -10.96 2.44 0.45
CA HIS A 84 -9.97 3.50 0.31
C HIS A 84 -8.75 2.96 -0.45
N ALA A 85 -8.36 3.63 -1.53
CA ALA A 85 -7.21 3.24 -2.33
C ALA A 85 -6.42 4.46 -2.79
N PHE A 86 -5.10 4.37 -2.70
CA PHE A 86 -4.13 5.39 -3.05
C PHE A 86 -3.14 4.81 -4.04
N LEU A 87 -2.89 5.50 -5.16
CA LEU A 87 -1.93 5.07 -6.18
C LEU A 87 -0.70 5.96 -6.15
N THR A 88 0.49 5.36 -6.09
CA THR A 88 1.75 6.09 -6.16
C THR A 88 2.00 6.69 -7.55
N HIS A 89 1.82 5.89 -8.60
CA HIS A 89 1.99 6.28 -10.01
C HIS A 89 1.28 5.27 -10.92
N ILE A 90 1.17 5.56 -12.22
CA ILE A 90 0.30 4.80 -13.15
C ILE A 90 0.95 3.60 -13.85
N HIS A 91 2.14 3.14 -13.46
CA HIS A 91 2.70 1.91 -14.02
C HIS A 91 1.76 0.72 -13.78
N SER A 92 1.76 -0.24 -14.71
CA SER A 92 0.79 -1.33 -14.73
C SER A 92 0.93 -2.30 -13.56
N ASP A 93 2.12 -2.51 -13.05
CA ASP A 93 2.39 -3.35 -11.89
C ASP A 93 1.93 -2.74 -10.55
N HIS A 94 1.58 -1.44 -10.55
CA HIS A 94 0.95 -0.73 -9.43
C HIS A 94 -0.55 -0.52 -9.65
N SER A 95 -1.04 -0.51 -10.89
CA SER A 95 -2.39 -0.03 -11.22
C SER A 95 -3.30 -1.04 -11.92
N ALA A 96 -2.78 -2.13 -12.50
CA ALA A 96 -3.59 -3.02 -13.34
C ALA A 96 -4.66 -3.83 -12.57
N GLY A 97 -4.58 -3.93 -11.25
CA GLY A 97 -5.62 -4.49 -10.39
C GLY A 97 -6.83 -3.57 -10.18
N LEU A 98 -6.83 -2.34 -10.74
CA LEU A 98 -7.93 -1.38 -10.57
C LEU A 98 -9.28 -1.93 -11.06
N THR A 99 -9.28 -2.67 -12.16
CA THR A 99 -10.49 -3.29 -12.69
C THR A 99 -11.12 -4.22 -11.65
N ASP A 100 -10.31 -5.08 -11.06
CA ASP A 100 -10.74 -6.03 -10.04
C ASP A 100 -11.19 -5.30 -8.76
N LEU A 101 -10.44 -4.28 -8.33
CA LEU A 101 -10.76 -3.45 -7.17
C LEU A 101 -12.09 -2.65 -7.32
N LEU A 102 -12.44 -2.24 -8.52
CA LEU A 102 -13.71 -1.58 -8.78
C LEU A 102 -14.89 -2.55 -8.77
N LEU A 103 -14.75 -3.72 -9.39
CA LEU A 103 -15.86 -4.61 -9.70
C LEU A 103 -16.04 -5.74 -8.69
N THR A 104 -14.98 -6.47 -8.30
CA THR A 104 -15.12 -7.64 -7.42
C THR A 104 -15.64 -7.28 -6.03
N PRO A 105 -15.14 -6.26 -5.32
CA PRO A 105 -15.71 -5.85 -4.04
C PRO A 105 -17.18 -5.44 -4.12
N TRP A 106 -17.60 -4.82 -5.22
CA TRP A 106 -19.01 -4.52 -5.47
C TRP A 106 -19.85 -5.77 -5.63
N VAL A 107 -19.39 -6.74 -6.39
CA VAL A 107 -20.07 -8.05 -6.57
C VAL A 107 -20.17 -8.78 -5.23
N MET A 108 -19.18 -8.64 -4.36
CA MET A 108 -19.13 -9.23 -3.02
C MET A 108 -19.89 -8.42 -1.96
N GLY A 109 -20.52 -7.29 -2.32
CA GLY A 109 -21.41 -6.57 -1.42
C GLY A 109 -20.97 -5.17 -1.00
N ARG A 110 -19.85 -4.63 -1.50
CA ARG A 110 -19.52 -3.23 -1.24
C ARG A 110 -20.62 -2.31 -1.76
N GLU A 111 -21.24 -1.54 -0.88
CA GLU A 111 -22.30 -0.61 -1.24
C GLU A 111 -21.77 0.82 -1.45
N GLU A 112 -20.71 1.20 -0.72
CA GLU A 112 -20.12 2.52 -0.82
C GLU A 112 -19.22 2.63 -2.06
N LYS A 113 -19.14 3.84 -2.58
CA LYS A 113 -18.18 4.17 -3.63
C LYS A 113 -16.75 4.00 -3.12
N LEU A 114 -15.86 3.50 -3.99
CA LEU A 114 -14.43 3.50 -3.72
C LEU A 114 -13.90 4.94 -3.62
N LYS A 115 -13.26 5.30 -2.52
CA LYS A 115 -12.48 6.54 -2.42
C LYS A 115 -11.11 6.28 -3.03
N LEU A 116 -10.89 6.81 -4.22
CA LEU A 116 -9.73 6.56 -5.07
C LEU A 116 -8.88 7.82 -5.17
N PHE A 117 -7.63 7.74 -4.71
CA PHE A 117 -6.66 8.84 -4.76
C PHE A 117 -5.47 8.45 -5.63
N GLY A 118 -5.02 9.37 -6.48
CA GLY A 118 -3.87 9.08 -7.35
C GLY A 118 -3.52 10.24 -8.27
N PRO A 119 -2.50 10.06 -9.15
CA PRO A 119 -2.13 11.05 -10.15
C PRO A 119 -3.27 11.27 -11.16
N SER A 120 -3.22 12.38 -11.90
CA SER A 120 -4.30 12.85 -12.80
C SER A 120 -4.81 11.79 -13.80
N GLY A 121 -3.91 10.94 -14.31
CA GLY A 121 -4.25 9.86 -15.25
C GLY A 121 -5.15 8.76 -14.68
N LEU A 122 -5.19 8.57 -13.36
CA LEU A 122 -5.94 7.51 -12.69
C LEU A 122 -7.46 7.69 -12.84
N LYS A 123 -7.96 8.92 -12.77
CA LYS A 123 -9.39 9.20 -12.98
C LYS A 123 -9.88 8.69 -14.33
N ARG A 124 -9.16 9.07 -15.40
CA ARG A 124 -9.48 8.64 -16.76
C ARG A 124 -9.38 7.11 -16.92
N MET A 125 -8.40 6.48 -16.27
CA MET A 125 -8.27 5.03 -16.27
C MET A 125 -9.51 4.37 -15.66
N ALA A 126 -9.95 4.81 -14.48
CA ALA A 126 -11.12 4.26 -13.81
C ALA A 126 -12.42 4.48 -14.60
N GLU A 127 -12.61 5.68 -15.19
CA GLU A 127 -13.77 5.99 -16.04
C GLU A 127 -13.83 5.07 -17.27
N ASN A 128 -12.71 4.88 -17.97
CA ASN A 128 -12.65 3.99 -19.14
C ASN A 128 -12.83 2.51 -18.77
N ILE A 129 -12.36 2.07 -17.62
CA ILE A 129 -12.64 0.71 -17.12
C ILE A 129 -14.13 0.52 -16.92
N LEU A 130 -14.82 1.43 -16.25
CA LEU A 130 -16.27 1.31 -16.02
C LEU A 130 -17.05 1.37 -17.32
N GLU A 131 -16.63 2.17 -18.30
CA GLU A 131 -17.22 2.18 -19.63
C GLU A 131 -17.02 0.84 -20.36
N ALA A 132 -15.82 0.27 -20.30
CA ALA A 132 -15.52 -1.03 -20.91
C ALA A 132 -16.35 -2.18 -20.30
N TYR A 133 -16.72 -2.09 -19.02
CA TYR A 133 -17.53 -3.09 -18.31
C TYR A 133 -19.01 -2.69 -18.19
N GLN A 134 -19.47 -1.68 -18.93
CA GLN A 134 -20.86 -1.19 -18.82
C GLN A 134 -21.88 -2.29 -19.07
N GLU A 135 -21.64 -3.20 -20.00
CA GLU A 135 -22.56 -4.33 -20.28
C GLU A 135 -22.68 -5.29 -19.10
N ASP A 136 -21.57 -5.65 -18.45
CA ASP A 136 -21.58 -6.49 -17.23
C ASP A 136 -22.29 -5.77 -16.07
N ILE A 137 -22.03 -4.49 -15.89
CA ILE A 137 -22.66 -3.66 -14.85
C ILE A 137 -24.18 -3.61 -15.06
N ASP A 138 -24.63 -3.34 -16.29
CA ASP A 138 -26.05 -3.26 -16.61
C ASP A 138 -26.74 -4.61 -16.46
N TYR A 139 -26.08 -5.70 -16.86
CA TYR A 139 -26.59 -7.05 -16.69
C TYR A 139 -26.80 -7.40 -15.20
N ARG A 140 -25.83 -7.05 -14.34
CA ARG A 140 -25.93 -7.31 -12.89
C ARG A 140 -27.00 -6.45 -12.21
N ILE A 141 -27.14 -5.18 -12.60
CA ILE A 141 -28.12 -4.25 -11.99
C ILE A 141 -29.55 -4.56 -12.45
N ASN A 142 -29.74 -4.86 -13.73
CA ASN A 142 -31.05 -4.98 -14.35
C ASN A 142 -31.49 -6.44 -14.57
N GLY A 143 -30.59 -7.41 -14.34
CA GLY A 143 -30.87 -8.83 -14.45
C GLY A 143 -31.37 -9.46 -13.15
N THR A 144 -30.99 -10.70 -12.90
CA THR A 144 -31.47 -11.49 -11.74
C THR A 144 -30.55 -11.37 -10.50
N GLN A 145 -29.37 -10.79 -10.64
CA GLN A 145 -28.45 -10.56 -9.51
C GLN A 145 -28.94 -9.34 -8.74
N PRO A 146 -29.06 -9.41 -7.39
CA PRO A 146 -29.48 -8.26 -6.58
C PRO A 146 -28.29 -7.30 -6.33
N ALA A 147 -27.69 -6.77 -7.42
CA ALA A 147 -26.57 -5.87 -7.32
C ALA A 147 -27.01 -4.44 -6.95
N ASN A 148 -26.29 -3.80 -6.02
CA ASN A 148 -26.51 -2.41 -5.70
C ASN A 148 -26.04 -1.49 -6.85
N LYS A 149 -26.49 -0.22 -6.87
CA LYS A 149 -26.22 0.74 -7.96
C LYS A 149 -25.05 1.70 -7.67
N THR A 150 -24.26 1.45 -6.64
CA THR A 150 -23.28 2.41 -6.11
C THR A 150 -21.89 1.83 -5.92
N GLY A 151 -21.77 0.59 -5.46
CA GLY A 151 -20.49 0.02 -5.02
C GLY A 151 -19.41 -0.14 -6.09
N PHE A 152 -19.77 -0.18 -7.38
CA PHE A 152 -18.80 -0.19 -8.49
C PHE A 152 -18.25 1.23 -8.82
N LYS A 153 -18.89 2.28 -8.32
CA LYS A 153 -18.50 3.67 -8.58
C LYS A 153 -17.36 4.10 -7.68
N PHE A 154 -16.74 5.21 -8.03
CA PHE A 154 -15.66 5.80 -7.22
C PHE A 154 -15.87 7.30 -7.00
N GLU A 155 -15.19 7.82 -5.99
CA GLU A 155 -14.95 9.25 -5.74
C GLU A 155 -13.45 9.48 -5.90
N PHE A 156 -13.07 10.44 -6.72
CA PHE A 156 -11.67 10.68 -7.06
C PHE A 156 -11.10 11.89 -6.32
N GLY A 157 -9.94 11.72 -5.68
CA GLY A 157 -9.09 12.76 -5.15
C GLY A 157 -7.76 12.79 -5.91
N GLU A 158 -7.45 13.90 -6.59
CA GLU A 158 -6.16 14.07 -7.23
C GLU A 158 -5.06 14.30 -6.19
N LEU A 159 -3.89 13.68 -6.38
CA LEU A 159 -2.75 13.86 -5.49
C LEU A 159 -2.05 15.20 -5.73
N TYR A 160 -1.52 15.74 -4.65
CA TYR A 160 -0.63 16.91 -4.63
C TYR A 160 0.33 16.75 -3.42
N GLU A 161 1.42 17.51 -3.40
CA GLU A 161 2.31 17.49 -2.24
C GLU A 161 1.63 18.08 -1.00
N GLY A 162 1.51 17.29 0.05
CA GLY A 162 0.86 17.66 1.31
C GLY A 162 -0.17 16.64 1.79
N VAL A 163 -1.08 17.07 2.64
CA VAL A 163 -2.14 16.22 3.21
C VAL A 163 -3.23 16.00 2.16
N VAL A 164 -3.34 14.79 1.64
CA VAL A 164 -4.32 14.39 0.60
C VAL A 164 -5.54 13.68 1.17
N PHE A 165 -5.43 13.11 2.38
CA PHE A 165 -6.53 12.44 3.06
C PHE A 165 -6.36 12.52 4.57
N LYS A 166 -7.48 12.64 5.28
CA LYS A 166 -7.53 12.55 6.74
C LYS A 166 -8.91 12.09 7.19
N ASP A 167 -8.93 11.11 8.07
CA ASP A 167 -10.14 10.69 8.79
C ASP A 167 -9.86 10.50 10.29
N LYS A 168 -10.70 9.72 10.98
CA LYS A 168 -10.53 9.43 12.41
C LYS A 168 -9.35 8.50 12.72
N ASN A 169 -8.90 7.70 11.74
CA ASN A 169 -7.88 6.66 11.90
C ASN A 169 -6.50 7.11 11.42
N ILE A 170 -6.44 7.77 10.25
CA ILE A 170 -5.17 8.11 9.60
C ILE A 170 -5.15 9.52 9.01
N LYS A 171 -3.94 10.04 8.88
CA LYS A 171 -3.58 11.15 8.01
C LYS A 171 -2.60 10.64 6.94
N VAL A 172 -2.90 10.91 5.67
CA VAL A 172 -2.04 10.57 4.53
C VAL A 172 -1.47 11.86 3.94
N GLU A 173 -0.16 11.94 3.89
CA GLU A 173 0.61 13.00 3.23
C GLU A 173 1.31 12.40 2.02
N ALA A 174 1.07 12.96 0.83
CA ALA A 174 1.77 12.59 -0.40
C ALA A 174 2.94 13.54 -0.66
N PHE A 175 4.02 13.04 -1.25
CA PHE A 175 5.17 13.83 -1.66
C PHE A 175 5.75 13.30 -2.96
N LEU A 176 6.18 14.19 -3.85
CA LEU A 176 6.77 13.83 -5.13
C LEU A 176 8.12 13.15 -4.94
N VAL A 177 8.34 12.09 -5.73
CA VAL A 177 9.60 11.34 -5.81
C VAL A 177 10.10 11.31 -7.26
N PRO A 178 11.43 11.25 -7.50
CA PRO A 178 11.98 11.16 -8.84
C PRO A 178 11.77 9.76 -9.41
N HIS A 179 11.02 9.63 -10.51
CA HIS A 179 10.81 8.37 -11.21
C HIS A 179 10.98 8.55 -12.72
N GLY A 180 12.22 8.79 -13.14
CA GLY A 180 12.56 9.03 -14.55
C GLY A 180 11.81 10.23 -15.11
N SER A 181 11.02 9.99 -16.17
CA SER A 181 10.20 11.00 -16.85
C SER A 181 8.77 11.15 -16.28
N PHE A 182 8.40 10.38 -15.25
CA PHE A 182 7.12 10.57 -14.56
C PHE A 182 7.21 11.80 -13.65
N GLU A 183 6.40 12.82 -13.98
CA GLU A 183 6.29 14.02 -13.14
C GLU A 183 5.37 13.77 -11.93
N ASP A 184 4.39 12.88 -12.07
CA ASP A 184 3.36 12.53 -11.08
C ASP A 184 3.66 11.16 -10.44
N ALA A 185 4.81 11.00 -9.78
CA ALA A 185 5.13 9.84 -8.96
C ALA A 185 5.25 10.28 -7.49
N TYR A 186 4.59 9.54 -6.60
CA TYR A 186 4.43 9.92 -5.20
C TYR A 186 4.90 8.83 -4.25
N GLY A 187 5.55 9.25 -3.15
CA GLY A 187 5.64 8.51 -1.92
C GLY A 187 4.55 8.97 -0.94
N PHE A 188 4.30 8.19 0.10
CA PHE A 188 3.30 8.49 1.12
C PHE A 188 3.89 8.43 2.52
N ARG A 189 3.50 9.40 3.38
CA ARG A 189 3.66 9.30 4.83
C ARG A 189 2.29 9.14 5.47
N ILE A 190 2.09 8.03 6.13
CA ILE A 190 0.84 7.67 6.78
C ILE A 190 1.05 7.75 8.29
N THR A 191 0.24 8.55 8.97
CA THR A 191 0.29 8.73 10.41
C THR A 191 -1.02 8.24 11.01
N SER A 192 -0.96 7.22 11.83
CA SER A 192 -2.05 6.75 12.69
C SER A 192 -1.84 7.24 14.13
N GLN A 193 -2.64 6.75 15.06
CA GLN A 193 -2.49 7.09 16.47
C GLN A 193 -1.22 6.47 17.08
N ASP A 194 -0.81 5.30 16.62
CA ASP A 194 0.26 4.47 17.21
C ASP A 194 1.48 4.28 16.30
N LYS A 195 1.37 4.61 14.98
CA LYS A 195 2.47 4.40 14.02
C LYS A 195 2.61 5.50 12.98
N VAL A 196 3.82 5.62 12.50
CA VAL A 196 4.18 6.37 11.29
C VAL A 196 4.79 5.40 10.29
N ILE A 197 4.15 5.25 9.13
CA ILE A 197 4.59 4.40 8.03
C ILE A 197 4.90 5.28 6.83
N VAL A 198 6.05 5.05 6.19
CA VAL A 198 6.43 5.74 4.95
C VAL A 198 6.56 4.71 3.84
N LEU A 199 5.90 4.97 2.70
CA LEU A 199 6.01 4.19 1.48
C LEU A 199 6.74 5.02 0.45
N SER A 200 7.81 4.49 -0.14
CA SER A 200 8.60 5.23 -1.13
C SER A 200 7.87 5.45 -2.46
N GLY A 201 6.99 4.50 -2.85
CA GLY A 201 6.66 4.28 -4.25
C GLY A 201 7.92 3.90 -5.04
N ASP A 202 7.85 3.87 -6.37
CA ASP A 202 9.03 3.68 -7.20
C ASP A 202 9.78 5.00 -7.34
N THR A 203 11.09 4.96 -7.12
CA THR A 203 11.89 6.19 -7.04
C THR A 203 13.37 5.97 -7.32
N GLY A 204 13.98 6.88 -8.04
CA GLY A 204 15.43 7.10 -7.93
C GLY A 204 15.81 7.63 -6.55
N PRO A 205 17.11 7.71 -6.22
CA PRO A 205 17.56 8.18 -4.91
C PRO A 205 16.97 9.54 -4.53
N SER A 206 16.27 9.61 -3.39
CA SER A 206 15.50 10.79 -3.00
C SER A 206 15.80 11.25 -1.56
N LYS A 207 16.33 12.48 -1.42
CA LYS A 207 16.50 13.12 -0.12
C LYS A 207 15.19 13.47 0.57
N LYS A 208 14.08 13.60 -0.18
CA LYS A 208 12.76 13.80 0.42
C LYS A 208 12.35 12.62 1.29
N ILE A 209 12.58 11.39 0.80
CA ILE A 209 12.26 10.17 1.56
C ILE A 209 13.07 10.14 2.86
N GLU A 210 14.35 10.50 2.85
CA GLU A 210 15.17 10.60 4.06
C GLU A 210 14.49 11.51 5.11
N GLY A 211 13.97 12.67 4.68
CA GLY A 211 13.25 13.60 5.56
C GLY A 211 11.92 13.07 6.07
N TYR A 212 11.08 12.49 5.18
CA TYR A 212 9.78 11.94 5.56
C TYR A 212 9.89 10.68 6.43
N ALA A 213 10.92 9.88 6.22
CA ALA A 213 11.16 8.64 6.96
C ALA A 213 11.95 8.86 8.27
N ASN A 214 12.39 10.07 8.56
CA ASN A 214 13.16 10.35 9.78
C ASN A 214 12.37 9.95 11.03
N GLY A 215 12.86 8.93 11.74
CA GLY A 215 12.24 8.37 12.93
C GLY A 215 10.88 7.70 12.71
N ALA A 216 10.54 7.32 11.47
CA ALA A 216 9.34 6.55 11.20
C ALA A 216 9.39 5.17 11.87
N ASP A 217 8.23 4.62 12.20
CA ASP A 217 8.16 3.25 12.72
C ASP A 217 8.50 2.24 11.62
N ILE A 218 7.99 2.46 10.40
CA ILE A 218 8.25 1.59 9.25
C ILE A 218 8.56 2.46 8.02
N LEU A 219 9.65 2.12 7.32
CA LEU A 219 9.94 2.60 5.98
C LEU A 219 9.84 1.42 5.01
N VAL A 220 8.84 1.42 4.12
CA VAL A 220 8.79 0.51 2.98
C VAL A 220 9.47 1.19 1.80
N HIS A 221 10.49 0.57 1.26
CA HIS A 221 11.25 1.13 0.14
C HIS A 221 11.43 0.11 -0.98
N GLU A 222 11.20 0.54 -2.23
CA GLU A 222 11.57 -0.24 -3.41
C GLU A 222 13.09 -0.36 -3.51
N VAL A 223 13.59 -1.39 -4.20
CA VAL A 223 15.04 -1.58 -4.29
C VAL A 223 15.45 -2.46 -5.46
N TYR A 224 16.61 -2.18 -6.07
CA TYR A 224 17.23 -3.13 -6.96
C TYR A 224 18.55 -3.71 -6.41
N SER A 225 18.82 -4.99 -6.76
CA SER A 225 20.10 -5.63 -6.49
C SER A 225 21.24 -4.91 -7.20
N ASN A 226 22.25 -4.48 -6.47
CA ASN A 226 23.43 -3.87 -7.06
C ASN A 226 24.24 -4.87 -7.89
N SER A 227 24.38 -6.12 -7.42
CA SER A 227 25.07 -7.19 -8.17
C SER A 227 24.31 -7.59 -9.43
N GLY A 228 22.97 -7.62 -9.39
CA GLY A 228 22.12 -7.85 -10.56
C GLY A 228 22.19 -6.69 -11.56
N PHE A 229 22.20 -5.45 -11.07
CA PHE A 229 22.34 -4.24 -11.88
C PHE A 229 23.63 -4.23 -12.71
N LEU A 230 24.75 -4.64 -12.16
CA LEU A 230 26.03 -4.68 -12.86
C LEU A 230 26.04 -5.64 -14.07
N LYS A 231 25.10 -6.58 -14.13
CA LYS A 231 24.92 -7.52 -15.25
C LYS A 231 24.06 -6.94 -16.38
N LYS A 232 23.39 -5.78 -16.17
CA LYS A 232 22.54 -5.13 -17.17
C LYS A 232 23.37 -4.43 -18.24
N THR A 233 22.79 -4.26 -19.45
CA THR A 233 23.39 -3.42 -20.50
C THR A 233 23.49 -1.97 -20.05
N LYS A 234 24.35 -1.18 -20.70
CA LYS A 234 24.57 0.23 -20.37
C LYS A 234 23.26 1.04 -20.41
N ASP A 235 22.40 0.83 -21.41
CA ASP A 235 21.13 1.54 -21.56
C ASP A 235 20.17 1.22 -20.38
N TRP A 236 20.08 -0.05 -20.00
CA TRP A 236 19.30 -0.45 -18.83
C TRP A 236 19.89 0.08 -17.52
N GLN A 237 21.21 0.19 -17.40
CA GLN A 237 21.83 0.81 -16.23
C GLN A 237 21.48 2.31 -16.13
N VAL A 238 21.46 3.02 -17.28
CA VAL A 238 21.03 4.45 -17.30
C VAL A 238 19.56 4.57 -16.90
N TYR A 239 18.68 3.74 -17.49
CA TYR A 239 17.26 3.72 -17.17
C TYR A 239 17.02 3.48 -15.68
N HIS A 240 17.54 2.38 -15.13
CA HIS A 240 17.25 1.99 -13.75
C HIS A 240 17.77 2.97 -12.71
N LYS A 241 18.92 3.64 -12.94
CA LYS A 241 19.41 4.69 -12.05
C LYS A 241 18.51 5.91 -11.95
N GLN A 242 17.69 6.17 -12.97
CA GLN A 242 16.77 7.29 -12.97
C GLN A 242 15.42 6.93 -12.34
N HIS A 243 15.09 5.64 -12.31
CA HIS A 243 13.76 5.16 -11.93
C HIS A 243 13.73 4.44 -10.58
N HIS A 244 14.85 3.85 -10.15
CA HIS A 244 14.91 2.97 -8.98
C HIS A 244 16.15 3.24 -8.14
N THR A 245 16.14 2.75 -6.89
CA THR A 245 17.21 2.95 -5.91
C THR A 245 17.94 1.64 -5.64
N SER A 246 19.29 1.67 -5.60
CA SER A 246 20.08 0.48 -5.30
C SER A 246 20.02 0.08 -3.83
N THR A 247 20.33 -1.19 -3.54
CA THR A 247 20.49 -1.69 -2.16
C THR A 247 21.45 -0.83 -1.34
N PHE A 248 22.53 -0.34 -1.93
CA PHE A 248 23.50 0.50 -1.22
C PHE A 248 22.92 1.88 -0.88
N GLU A 249 22.23 2.52 -1.82
CA GLU A 249 21.60 3.83 -1.63
C GLU A 249 20.44 3.77 -0.64
N VAL A 250 19.62 2.69 -0.70
CA VAL A 250 18.55 2.44 0.30
C VAL A 250 19.15 2.24 1.69
N GLY A 251 20.22 1.45 1.79
CA GLY A 251 20.94 1.27 3.06
C GLY A 251 21.50 2.57 3.63
N GLU A 252 22.11 3.41 2.80
CA GLU A 252 22.64 4.73 3.22
C GLU A 252 21.51 5.70 3.62
N LEU A 253 20.38 5.67 2.92
CA LEU A 253 19.20 6.46 3.25
C LEU A 253 18.63 6.01 4.61
N ALA A 254 18.45 4.70 4.81
CA ALA A 254 17.93 4.15 6.04
C ALA A 254 18.83 4.42 7.25
N GLU A 255 20.17 4.35 7.07
CA GLU A 255 21.15 4.68 8.13
C GLU A 255 21.04 6.14 8.59
N LYS A 256 20.67 7.05 7.70
CA LYS A 256 20.44 8.47 8.03
C LYS A 256 19.05 8.73 8.61
N ALA A 257 18.00 8.16 7.99
CA ALA A 257 16.61 8.36 8.39
C ALA A 257 16.25 7.62 9.69
N LYS A 258 16.95 6.53 10.01
CA LYS A 258 16.78 5.71 11.22
C LYS A 258 15.32 5.29 11.46
N PRO A 259 14.64 4.67 10.48
CA PRO A 259 13.37 4.04 10.75
C PRO A 259 13.56 2.92 11.77
N LYS A 260 12.53 2.60 12.56
CA LYS A 260 12.60 1.45 13.48
C LYS A 260 12.67 0.13 12.72
N LEU A 261 12.01 0.04 11.54
CA LEU A 261 12.08 -1.09 10.63
C LEU A 261 12.14 -0.60 9.18
N LEU A 262 13.11 -1.12 8.42
CA LEU A 262 13.15 -0.99 6.97
C LEU A 262 12.53 -2.24 6.32
N VAL A 263 11.54 -2.06 5.45
CA VAL A 263 10.91 -3.14 4.67
C VAL A 263 11.31 -2.95 3.21
N LEU A 264 12.05 -3.90 2.66
CA LEU A 264 12.45 -3.90 1.26
C LEU A 264 11.38 -4.60 0.45
N SER A 265 10.69 -3.87 -0.43
CA SER A 265 9.62 -4.38 -1.27
C SER A 265 9.82 -3.96 -2.72
N HIS A 266 8.98 -4.39 -3.65
CA HIS A 266 9.17 -4.10 -5.08
C HIS A 266 10.62 -4.33 -5.51
N ILE A 267 11.10 -5.57 -5.31
CA ILE A 267 12.52 -5.88 -5.42
C ILE A 267 12.88 -6.32 -6.84
N LEU A 268 13.73 -5.56 -7.50
CA LEU A 268 14.32 -5.91 -8.79
C LEU A 268 15.54 -6.79 -8.56
N PHE A 269 15.30 -8.09 -8.40
CA PHE A 269 16.33 -9.10 -8.07
C PHE A 269 17.38 -9.31 -9.15
N TRP A 270 16.95 -9.39 -10.42
CA TRP A 270 17.80 -9.64 -11.60
C TRP A 270 18.77 -10.80 -11.44
N GLY A 271 18.27 -11.90 -10.87
CA GLY A 271 19.02 -13.14 -10.64
C GLY A 271 19.82 -13.16 -9.33
N SER A 272 19.64 -12.18 -8.46
CA SER A 272 20.07 -12.23 -7.05
C SER A 272 19.01 -12.91 -6.19
N SER A 273 19.41 -13.45 -5.05
CA SER A 273 18.51 -14.03 -4.05
C SER A 273 18.11 -13.01 -2.99
N PRO A 274 17.07 -13.28 -2.16
CA PRO A 274 16.77 -12.47 -0.99
C PRO A 274 17.96 -12.31 -0.03
N GLU A 275 18.80 -13.35 0.11
CA GLU A 275 20.01 -13.33 0.93
C GLU A 275 21.08 -12.40 0.37
N ASP A 276 21.19 -12.31 -0.97
CA ASP A 276 22.09 -11.37 -1.65
C ASP A 276 21.65 -9.93 -1.36
N ILE A 277 20.34 -9.62 -1.51
CA ILE A 277 19.75 -8.31 -1.15
C ILE A 277 20.07 -7.97 0.31
N ALA A 278 19.80 -8.91 1.22
CA ALA A 278 20.07 -8.71 2.65
C ALA A 278 21.56 -8.46 2.93
N SER A 279 22.43 -9.16 2.23
CA SER A 279 23.89 -9.00 2.36
C SER A 279 24.35 -7.64 1.87
N GLU A 280 23.82 -7.16 0.74
CA GLU A 280 24.13 -5.84 0.19
C GLU A 280 23.68 -4.73 1.15
N ILE A 281 22.44 -4.78 1.67
CA ILE A 281 21.90 -3.81 2.63
C ILE A 281 22.76 -3.72 3.90
N LYS A 282 23.15 -4.87 4.48
CA LYS A 282 23.97 -4.94 5.71
C LYS A 282 25.32 -4.24 5.59
N THR A 283 25.82 -4.02 4.38
CA THR A 283 27.06 -3.26 4.17
C THR A 283 26.90 -1.75 4.43
N ARG A 284 25.65 -1.24 4.48
CA ARG A 284 25.32 0.18 4.55
C ARG A 284 24.34 0.55 5.67
N PHE A 285 23.59 -0.40 6.18
CA PHE A 285 22.57 -0.20 7.21
C PHE A 285 22.75 -1.19 8.35
N THR A 286 22.77 -0.66 9.58
CA THR A 286 22.98 -1.45 10.80
C THR A 286 21.70 -1.69 11.60
N GLY A 287 20.58 -1.06 11.20
CA GLY A 287 19.29 -1.21 11.85
C GLY A 287 18.52 -2.46 11.40
N ASP A 288 17.32 -2.60 11.93
CA ASP A 288 16.43 -3.73 11.62
C ASP A 288 15.82 -3.58 10.23
N PHE A 289 15.85 -4.67 9.45
CA PHE A 289 15.20 -4.72 8.14
C PHE A 289 14.66 -6.12 7.81
N VAL A 290 13.71 -6.15 6.88
CA VAL A 290 13.15 -7.38 6.31
C VAL A 290 13.08 -7.27 4.79
N VAL A 291 13.26 -8.39 4.10
CA VAL A 291 12.95 -8.55 2.67
C VAL A 291 11.50 -9.01 2.58
N ALA A 292 10.64 -8.19 1.98
CA ALA A 292 9.21 -8.44 1.93
C ALA A 292 8.86 -9.65 1.08
N GLU A 293 7.83 -10.36 1.50
CA GLU A 293 7.15 -11.41 0.76
C GLU A 293 5.66 -11.11 0.74
N ASP A 294 4.95 -11.65 -0.25
CA ASP A 294 3.50 -11.52 -0.32
C ASP A 294 2.83 -12.09 0.94
N LEU A 295 1.77 -11.44 1.38
CA LEU A 295 0.97 -11.76 2.57
C LEU A 295 1.71 -11.58 3.91
N MET A 296 2.92 -11.02 3.92
CA MET A 296 3.62 -10.67 5.16
C MET A 296 2.83 -9.62 5.95
N VAL A 297 2.67 -9.86 7.25
CA VAL A 297 2.02 -8.94 8.20
C VAL A 297 3.05 -8.40 9.17
N ILE A 298 3.08 -7.09 9.34
CA ILE A 298 4.00 -6.35 10.21
C ILE A 298 3.17 -5.53 11.21
N ASP A 299 3.38 -5.83 12.49
CA ASP A 299 2.72 -5.17 13.64
C ASP A 299 3.45 -3.89 14.05
#